data_aff11371c253a8e58a51b8c1f34968fd
#
_entry.id   aff11371c253a8e58a51b8c1f34968fd
#
_cell.length_a   1.000
_cell.length_b   1.000
_cell.length_c   1.000
_cell.angle_alpha   90.00
_cell.angle_beta   90.00
_cell.angle_gamma   90.00
#
_symmetry.space_group_name_H-M   'P 1'
#
loop_
_entity.id
_entity.type
_entity.pdbx_description
1 polymer ?
#
loop_
_entity_poly.entity_id
_entity_poly.type
_entity_poly.pdbx_seq_one_letter_code
_entity_poly.pdbx_strand_id
1 'polypeptide(L)'
;MSTPSVQTFGKKKTATAVAHVKAGKGLIKVNGSPITLVEPEILRFKVYEPLTLVGLDKFQNIDIRVKVTGGGHVSQVYAIRQAIAKGLIAYHQKFVDEASKNELKKVFAAYDKTLLVADSRRMEPKKFGGRGARARFQKSYR
;
A
#
# COMPACT_ATOMS: atom_id res chain seq x y z
N MET A 1 -28.94 3.17 -8.80
CA MET A 1 -28.22 3.41 -7.54
C MET A 1 -26.74 3.12 -7.69
N SER A 2 -25.91 4.00 -7.21
CA SER A 2 -24.48 3.74 -7.21
C SER A 2 -24.13 2.74 -6.11
N THR A 3 -23.23 1.82 -6.43
CA THR A 3 -22.71 0.87 -5.45
C THR A 3 -21.87 1.62 -4.42
N PRO A 4 -22.03 1.33 -3.11
CA PRO A 4 -21.17 1.94 -2.11
C PRO A 4 -19.70 1.70 -2.41
N SER A 5 -18.91 2.77 -2.42
CA SER A 5 -17.49 2.67 -2.72
C SER A 5 -16.68 3.68 -1.94
N VAL A 6 -15.42 3.35 -1.71
CA VAL A 6 -14.43 4.25 -1.15
C VAL A 6 -13.17 4.17 -1.99
N GLN A 7 -12.37 5.21 -1.94
CA GLN A 7 -11.11 5.28 -2.65
C GLN A 7 -10.03 5.72 -1.67
N THR A 8 -8.95 4.94 -1.62
CA THR A 8 -7.82 5.23 -0.75
C THR A 8 -6.54 5.12 -1.55
N PHE A 9 -5.45 5.63 -1.00
CA PHE A 9 -4.17 5.51 -1.67
C PHE A 9 -3.07 5.19 -0.68
N GLY A 10 -2.05 4.50 -1.20
CA GLY A 10 -0.84 4.23 -0.45
C GLY A 10 0.35 4.75 -1.22
N LYS A 11 1.39 5.14 -0.51
CA LYS A 11 2.60 5.70 -1.10
C LYS A 11 3.84 5.11 -0.48
N LYS A 12 4.84 4.87 -1.31
CA LYS A 12 6.18 4.51 -0.86
C LYS A 12 7.18 5.15 -1.83
N LYS A 13 7.97 6.10 -1.33
CA LYS A 13 8.87 6.89 -2.18
C LYS A 13 8.06 7.54 -3.31
N THR A 14 8.38 7.24 -4.58
CA THR A 14 7.66 7.80 -5.71
C THR A 14 6.51 6.92 -6.21
N ALA A 15 6.36 5.71 -5.65
CA ALA A 15 5.26 4.82 -6.03
C ALA A 15 3.97 5.26 -5.35
N THR A 16 2.89 5.28 -6.12
CA THR A 16 1.55 5.61 -5.63
C THR A 16 0.58 4.52 -6.07
N ALA A 17 -0.15 3.96 -5.12
CA ALA A 17 -1.20 2.99 -5.40
C ALA A 17 -2.54 3.59 -4.98
N VAL A 18 -3.53 3.47 -5.85
CA VAL A 18 -4.89 3.91 -5.57
C VAL A 18 -5.77 2.67 -5.49
N ALA A 19 -6.43 2.47 -4.36
CA ALA A 19 -7.35 1.36 -4.16
C ALA A 19 -8.78 1.85 -4.24
N HIS A 20 -9.56 1.21 -5.09
CA HIS A 20 -10.99 1.48 -5.21
C HIS A 20 -11.73 0.28 -4.61
N VAL A 21 -12.40 0.49 -3.50
CA VAL A 21 -13.08 -0.56 -2.74
C VAL A 21 -14.58 -0.37 -2.86
N LYS A 22 -15.28 -1.41 -3.26
CA LYS A 22 -16.75 -1.39 -3.36
C LYS A 22 -17.32 -2.74 -2.94
N ALA A 23 -18.63 -2.77 -2.71
CA ALA A 23 -19.31 -4.03 -2.40
C ALA A 23 -19.19 -4.98 -3.59
N GLY A 24 -18.90 -6.26 -3.32
CA GLY A 24 -18.71 -7.23 -4.37
C GLY A 24 -18.57 -8.64 -3.84
N LYS A 25 -17.75 -9.45 -4.52
CA LYS A 25 -17.63 -10.88 -4.24
C LYS A 25 -16.25 -11.33 -3.73
N GLY A 26 -15.40 -10.41 -3.34
CA GLY A 26 -14.08 -10.75 -2.83
C GLY A 26 -12.98 -10.72 -3.87
N LEU A 27 -13.19 -10.02 -4.96
CA LEU A 27 -12.21 -9.90 -6.04
C LEU A 27 -11.18 -8.83 -5.70
N ILE A 28 -9.89 -9.19 -5.78
CA ILE A 28 -8.80 -8.25 -5.57
C ILE A 28 -7.91 -8.27 -6.81
N LYS A 29 -7.79 -7.14 -7.48
CA LYS A 29 -6.97 -7.00 -8.68
C LYS A 29 -6.00 -5.84 -8.55
N VAL A 30 -4.80 -6.02 -9.10
CA VAL A 30 -3.77 -4.99 -9.19
C VAL A 30 -3.47 -4.77 -10.66
N ASN A 31 -3.71 -3.56 -11.16
CA ASN A 31 -3.51 -3.19 -12.57
C ASN A 31 -4.21 -4.15 -13.54
N GLY A 32 -5.42 -4.61 -13.18
CA GLY A 32 -6.20 -5.51 -14.01
C GLY A 32 -5.83 -6.98 -13.91
N SER A 33 -4.80 -7.33 -13.18
CA SER A 33 -4.36 -8.71 -12.96
C SER A 33 -4.70 -9.17 -11.55
N PRO A 34 -4.99 -10.47 -11.34
CA PRO A 34 -5.25 -10.96 -9.99
C PRO A 34 -4.06 -10.69 -9.06
N ILE A 35 -4.35 -10.54 -7.78
CA ILE A 35 -3.31 -10.31 -6.76
C ILE A 35 -2.24 -11.41 -6.75
N THR A 36 -2.60 -12.61 -7.18
CA THR A 36 -1.67 -13.75 -7.24
C THR A 36 -0.57 -13.57 -8.27
N LEU A 37 -0.70 -12.61 -9.18
CA LEU A 37 0.27 -12.35 -10.24
C LEU A 37 1.13 -11.11 -9.98
N VAL A 38 1.07 -10.54 -8.78
CA VAL A 38 1.88 -9.35 -8.43
C VAL A 38 3.36 -9.70 -8.47
N GLU A 39 4.14 -8.86 -9.11
CA GLU A 39 5.59 -8.97 -9.15
C GLU A 39 6.22 -7.92 -8.24
N PRO A 40 7.38 -8.18 -7.64
CA PRO A 40 8.17 -9.41 -7.70
C PRO A 40 7.59 -10.53 -6.84
N GLU A 41 7.76 -11.76 -7.31
CA GLU A 41 7.20 -12.94 -6.65
C GLU A 41 7.64 -13.10 -5.19
N ILE A 42 8.89 -12.77 -4.92
CA ILE A 42 9.45 -12.86 -3.56
C ILE A 42 8.69 -11.98 -2.58
N LEU A 43 8.15 -10.87 -3.04
CA LEU A 43 7.45 -9.90 -2.18
C LEU A 43 5.93 -10.04 -2.20
N ARG A 44 5.38 -11.04 -2.90
CA ARG A 44 3.92 -11.24 -2.92
C ARG A 44 3.32 -11.39 -1.54
N PHE A 45 4.06 -12.03 -0.62
CA PHE A 45 3.54 -12.21 0.73
C PHE A 45 3.29 -10.88 1.44
N LYS A 46 4.02 -9.83 1.08
CA LYS A 46 3.78 -8.49 1.63
C LYS A 46 2.43 -7.94 1.22
N VAL A 47 2.00 -8.22 -0.01
CA VAL A 47 0.69 -7.79 -0.49
C VAL A 47 -0.42 -8.59 0.22
N TYR A 48 -0.16 -9.85 0.54
CA TYR A 48 -1.12 -10.69 1.25
C TYR A 48 -1.21 -10.39 2.75
N GLU A 49 -0.25 -9.69 3.33
CA GLU A 49 -0.25 -9.42 4.77
C GLU A 49 -1.55 -8.81 5.28
N PRO A 50 -2.12 -7.75 4.65
CA PRO A 50 -3.40 -7.23 5.13
C PRO A 50 -4.51 -8.27 5.12
N LEU A 51 -4.50 -9.17 4.14
CA LEU A 51 -5.52 -10.20 4.02
C LEU A 51 -5.41 -11.25 5.11
N THR A 52 -4.18 -11.68 5.43
CA THR A 52 -3.95 -12.72 6.42
C THR A 52 -4.10 -12.22 7.85
N LEU A 53 -3.78 -10.95 8.11
CA LEU A 53 -3.88 -10.37 9.45
C LEU A 53 -5.30 -10.32 9.96
N VAL A 54 -6.25 -9.96 9.11
CA VAL A 54 -7.65 -9.82 9.51
C VAL A 54 -8.51 -10.99 9.07
N GLY A 55 -7.96 -11.88 8.24
CA GLY A 55 -8.68 -13.02 7.70
C GLY A 55 -9.42 -12.67 6.43
N LEU A 56 -9.57 -13.68 5.57
CA LEU A 56 -10.23 -13.50 4.27
C LEU A 56 -11.72 -13.17 4.41
N ASP A 57 -12.32 -13.50 5.55
CA ASP A 57 -13.74 -13.22 5.80
C ASP A 57 -14.07 -11.75 5.65
N LYS A 58 -13.15 -10.88 6.03
CA LYS A 58 -13.36 -9.43 5.95
C LYS A 58 -13.40 -8.93 4.51
N PHE A 59 -12.86 -9.71 3.57
CA PHE A 59 -12.78 -9.33 2.16
C PHE A 59 -13.79 -10.04 1.26
N GLN A 60 -14.59 -10.95 1.81
CA GLN A 60 -15.52 -11.77 1.01
C GLN A 60 -16.58 -10.94 0.28
N ASN A 61 -17.02 -9.87 0.87
CA ASN A 61 -18.12 -9.07 0.35
C ASN A 61 -17.69 -7.76 -0.29
N ILE A 62 -16.41 -7.62 -0.56
CA ILE A 62 -15.89 -6.39 -1.18
C ILE A 62 -14.98 -6.73 -2.37
N ASP A 63 -15.01 -5.86 -3.37
CA ASP A 63 -14.07 -5.91 -4.49
C ASP A 63 -13.08 -4.77 -4.33
N ILE A 64 -11.80 -5.06 -4.51
CA ILE A 64 -10.74 -4.06 -4.45
C ILE A 64 -10.01 -4.04 -5.78
N ARG A 65 -9.96 -2.88 -6.39
CA ARG A 65 -9.16 -2.66 -7.60
C ARG A 65 -8.08 -1.66 -7.26
N VAL A 66 -6.83 -2.06 -7.51
CA VAL A 66 -5.68 -1.22 -7.21
C VAL A 66 -5.00 -0.86 -8.50
N LYS A 67 -4.72 0.42 -8.67
CA LYS A 67 -3.90 0.92 -9.77
C LYS A 67 -2.64 1.54 -9.17
N VAL A 68 -1.49 1.09 -9.64
CA VAL A 68 -0.21 1.55 -9.10
C VAL A 68 0.62 2.17 -10.22
N THR A 69 1.29 3.28 -9.90
CA THR A 69 2.15 3.99 -10.83
C THR A 69 3.38 4.52 -10.10
N GLY A 70 4.45 4.73 -10.86
CA GLY A 70 5.68 5.32 -10.34
C GLY A 70 6.51 4.36 -9.52
N GLY A 71 7.72 4.79 -9.18
CA GLY A 71 8.63 4.03 -8.34
C GLY A 71 9.12 2.73 -8.96
N GLY A 72 9.82 1.93 -8.17
CA GLY A 72 10.29 0.62 -8.56
C GLY A 72 9.35 -0.49 -8.08
N HIS A 73 9.64 -1.72 -8.49
CA HIS A 73 8.79 -2.87 -8.15
C HIS A 73 8.61 -3.06 -6.65
N VAL A 74 9.66 -2.88 -5.86
CA VAL A 74 9.59 -3.05 -4.41
C VAL A 74 8.71 -1.97 -3.77
N SER A 75 8.92 -0.71 -4.17
CA SER A 75 8.13 0.40 -3.66
C SER A 75 6.66 0.25 -4.03
N GLN A 76 6.37 -0.26 -5.23
CA GLN A 76 5.00 -0.52 -5.65
C GLN A 76 4.30 -1.54 -4.75
N VAL A 77 5.01 -2.60 -4.36
CA VAL A 77 4.44 -3.62 -3.45
C VAL A 77 4.05 -3.00 -2.11
N TYR A 78 4.93 -2.16 -1.54
CA TYR A 78 4.62 -1.51 -0.27
C TYR A 78 3.47 -0.51 -0.41
N ALA A 79 3.39 0.20 -1.53
CA ALA A 79 2.27 1.11 -1.78
C ALA A 79 0.95 0.35 -1.90
N ILE A 80 0.95 -0.79 -2.59
CA ILE A 80 -0.23 -1.63 -2.76
C ILE A 80 -0.75 -2.13 -1.42
N ARG A 81 0.14 -2.65 -0.56
CA ARG A 81 -0.28 -3.19 0.74
C ARG A 81 -0.90 -2.10 1.62
N GLN A 82 -0.34 -0.91 1.59
CA GLN A 82 -0.89 0.22 2.33
C GLN A 82 -2.26 0.62 1.80
N ALA A 83 -2.41 0.69 0.49
CA ALA A 83 -3.68 1.06 -0.12
C ALA A 83 -4.79 0.06 0.22
N ILE A 84 -4.49 -1.23 0.20
CA ILE A 84 -5.46 -2.27 0.54
C ILE A 84 -5.88 -2.18 2.01
N ALA A 85 -4.93 -2.04 2.92
CA ALA A 85 -5.22 -1.93 4.36
C ALA A 85 -6.07 -0.69 4.65
N LYS A 86 -5.68 0.45 4.10
CA LYS A 86 -6.44 1.69 4.28
C LYS A 86 -7.82 1.60 3.64
N GLY A 87 -7.92 0.91 2.49
CA GLY A 87 -9.19 0.72 1.81
C GLY A 87 -10.19 -0.07 2.64
N LEU A 88 -9.74 -1.15 3.28
CA LEU A 88 -10.59 -1.93 4.15
C LEU A 88 -11.08 -1.11 5.35
N ILE A 89 -10.17 -0.37 5.97
CA ILE A 89 -10.52 0.49 7.11
C ILE A 89 -11.54 1.56 6.71
N ALA A 90 -11.31 2.22 5.58
CA ALA A 90 -12.21 3.26 5.09
C ALA A 90 -13.59 2.70 4.75
N TYR A 91 -13.63 1.51 4.16
CA TYR A 91 -14.89 0.86 3.84
C TYR A 91 -15.70 0.55 5.10
N HIS A 92 -15.05 0.01 6.13
CA HIS A 92 -15.71 -0.27 7.40
C HIS A 92 -16.18 1.01 8.09
N GLN A 93 -15.39 2.06 8.05
CA GLN A 93 -15.78 3.34 8.64
C GLN A 93 -17.03 3.91 7.98
N LYS A 94 -17.12 3.80 6.67
CA LYS A 94 -18.19 4.44 5.91
C LYS A 94 -19.46 3.59 5.82
N PHE A 95 -19.33 2.27 5.71
CA PHE A 95 -20.44 1.39 5.38
C PHE A 95 -20.76 0.30 6.40
N VAL A 96 -19.90 0.07 7.37
CA VAL A 96 -20.15 -0.93 8.41
C VAL A 96 -20.37 -0.22 9.75
N ASP A 97 -19.32 -0.08 10.55
CA ASP A 97 -19.39 0.70 11.78
C ASP A 97 -18.01 1.12 12.24
N GLU A 98 -17.98 2.07 13.17
CA GLU A 98 -16.72 2.61 13.65
C GLU A 98 -16.00 1.65 14.61
N ALA A 99 -16.74 0.81 15.33
CA ALA A 99 -16.14 -0.18 16.22
C ALA A 99 -15.31 -1.19 15.42
N SER A 100 -15.84 -1.69 14.31
CA SER A 100 -15.11 -2.60 13.42
C SER A 100 -13.89 -1.94 12.81
N LYS A 101 -14.02 -0.68 12.41
CA LYS A 101 -12.90 0.11 11.89
C LYS A 101 -11.78 0.21 12.92
N ASN A 102 -12.11 0.54 14.16
CA ASN A 102 -11.09 0.69 15.21
C ASN A 102 -10.39 -0.62 15.52
N GLU A 103 -11.11 -1.73 15.49
CA GLU A 103 -10.55 -3.05 15.70
C GLU A 103 -9.55 -3.41 14.59
N LEU A 104 -9.91 -3.19 13.33
CA LEU A 104 -9.02 -3.42 12.20
C LEU A 104 -7.79 -2.53 12.28
N LYS A 105 -7.97 -1.29 12.66
CA LYS A 105 -6.86 -0.33 12.78
C LYS A 105 -5.87 -0.79 13.85
N LYS A 106 -6.36 -1.31 14.96
CA LYS A 106 -5.47 -1.85 16.01
C LYS A 106 -4.67 -3.05 15.53
N VAL A 107 -5.31 -3.96 14.80
CA VAL A 107 -4.64 -5.15 14.27
C VAL A 107 -3.51 -4.75 13.33
N PHE A 108 -3.80 -3.87 12.37
CA PHE A 108 -2.78 -3.44 11.41
C PHE A 108 -1.65 -2.66 12.08
N ALA A 109 -1.97 -1.75 12.99
CA ALA A 109 -0.95 -0.95 13.66
C ALA A 109 -0.06 -1.79 14.57
N ALA A 110 -0.62 -2.81 15.20
CA ALA A 110 0.15 -3.72 16.06
C ALA A 110 1.14 -4.56 15.25
N TYR A 111 0.78 -4.93 14.03
CA TYR A 111 1.66 -5.71 13.16
C TYR A 111 2.71 -4.81 12.52
N ASP A 112 2.29 -3.76 11.83
CA ASP A 112 3.20 -2.87 11.12
C ASP A 112 2.51 -1.52 10.90
N LYS A 113 3.07 -0.49 11.50
CA LYS A 113 2.53 0.86 11.41
C LYS A 113 2.52 1.37 9.95
N THR A 114 3.44 0.90 9.12
CA THR A 114 3.52 1.35 7.72
C THR A 114 2.37 0.85 6.85
N LEU A 115 1.55 -0.07 7.36
CA LEU A 115 0.30 -0.43 6.66
C LEU A 115 -0.68 0.74 6.61
N LEU A 116 -0.64 1.63 7.58
CA LEU A 116 -1.59 2.73 7.69
C LEU A 116 -0.96 4.10 7.48
N VAL A 117 0.30 4.26 7.87
CA VAL A 117 0.99 5.54 7.80
C VAL A 117 2.10 5.43 6.77
N ALA A 118 2.08 6.31 5.78
CA ALA A 118 3.09 6.32 4.73
C ALA A 118 4.46 6.67 5.30
N ASP A 119 5.48 5.98 4.79
CA ASP A 119 6.86 6.29 5.10
C ASP A 119 7.21 7.60 4.39
N SER A 120 7.59 8.61 5.15
CA SER A 120 7.85 9.95 4.62
C SER A 120 9.23 10.10 3.97
N ARG A 121 10.07 9.06 4.08
CA ARG A 121 11.42 9.15 3.52
C ARG A 121 11.40 9.34 2.01
N ARG A 122 12.24 10.23 1.53
CA ARG A 122 12.40 10.53 0.11
C ARG A 122 13.88 10.60 -0.22
N MET A 123 14.19 10.46 -1.50
CA MET A 123 15.56 10.60 -1.96
C MET A 123 16.05 12.02 -1.71
N GLU A 124 17.18 12.13 -1.00
CA GLU A 124 17.81 13.42 -0.79
C GLU A 124 18.52 13.83 -2.09
N PRO A 125 18.35 15.07 -2.56
CA PRO A 125 19.00 15.51 -3.78
C PRO A 125 20.52 15.50 -3.63
N LYS A 126 21.21 15.17 -4.70
CA LYS A 126 22.67 15.29 -4.73
C LYS A 126 23.07 16.76 -4.68
N LYS A 127 24.25 17.04 -4.14
CA LYS A 127 24.82 18.38 -4.10
C LYS A 127 26.11 18.38 -4.92
N PHE A 128 26.52 19.57 -5.32
CA PHE A 128 27.78 19.69 -6.06
C PHE A 128 28.95 19.24 -5.17
N GLY A 129 30.04 18.83 -5.80
CA GLY A 129 31.20 18.30 -5.09
C GLY A 129 31.12 16.83 -4.75
N GLY A 130 30.10 16.12 -5.26
CA GLY A 130 29.93 14.71 -5.03
C GLY A 130 28.95 14.08 -5.97
N ARG A 131 28.92 12.76 -5.98
CA ARG A 131 28.01 12.00 -6.85
C ARG A 131 26.65 11.75 -6.20
N GLY A 132 26.56 11.98 -4.91
CA GLY A 132 25.32 11.76 -4.17
C GLY A 132 25.05 12.88 -3.19
N ALA A 133 23.99 12.71 -2.40
CA ALA A 133 23.57 13.71 -1.43
C ALA A 133 24.64 13.96 -0.37
N ARG A 134 25.33 12.90 0.02
CA ARG A 134 26.35 12.96 1.08
C ARG A 134 27.73 12.46 0.61
N ALA A 135 27.76 11.69 -0.46
CA ALA A 135 29.03 11.21 -1.02
C ALA A 135 29.79 12.39 -1.64
N ARG A 136 31.11 12.39 -1.45
CA ARG A 136 31.98 13.42 -1.99
C ARG A 136 32.97 12.77 -2.95
N PHE A 137 33.40 13.53 -3.96
CA PHE A 137 34.44 13.07 -4.86
C PHE A 137 35.72 12.85 -4.05
N GLN A 138 36.50 11.85 -4.46
CA GLN A 138 37.75 11.55 -3.81
C GLN A 138 38.69 12.73 -3.93
N LYS A 139 39.27 13.13 -2.80
CA LYS A 139 40.27 14.20 -2.81
C LYS A 139 41.62 13.65 -3.19
N SER A 140 42.36 14.41 -3.96
CA SER A 140 43.72 14.08 -4.31
C SER A 140 44.66 15.15 -3.74
N TYR A 141 45.64 14.71 -3.00
CA TYR A 141 46.63 15.60 -2.38
C TYR A 141 47.99 15.39 -3.04
N ARG A 142 48.60 16.49 -3.45
CA ARG A 142 49.92 16.47 -4.04
C ARG A 142 50.85 17.32 -3.21
#